data_ef4d8db6d904e77c4cc46fa094df42cf
#
_entry.id   ef4d8db6d904e77c4cc46fa094df42cf
#
_cell.length_a   1.000
_cell.length_b   1.000
_cell.length_c   1.000
_cell.angle_alpha   90.00
_cell.angle_beta   90.00
_cell.angle_gamma   90.00
#
_symmetry.space_group_name_H-M   'P 1'
#
loop_
_entity.id
_entity.type
_entity.pdbx_description
1 polymer ?
#
loop_
_entity_poly.entity_id
_entity_poly.type
_entity_poly.pdbx_seq_one_letter_code
_entity_poly.pdbx_strand_id
1 'polypeptide(L)'
;MIDHTRRLDRQFGGLSQLDQLRAQIDEVERLLMYAPADGQRTALAGALAEASALAGWLALDPDDHDQAWRHHERAKQAAREADSPVLLAHATAQESFILVGLDDADSAARQVAHSRALADGGSALVSAWLAAAHGETLAASGNRDDALRAFDDAQALLPSDPVDPALPFLFLGGSHLDRWRGNALAQVGDAEAIDQLTGALAELPASWVRARAGLLVDLAYAYAATGNRDAAISHAREARSIARQINSDRQLRRLDRLILPPGKAA
;
A
#
# COMPACT_ATOMS: atom_id res chain seq x y z
N MET A 1 20.25 -0.93 -1.87
CA MET A 1 19.72 -0.37 -3.14
C MET A 1 18.20 -0.26 -3.09
N ILE A 2 17.46 -1.34 -2.84
CA ILE A 2 15.98 -1.35 -2.72
C ILE A 2 15.48 -0.33 -1.67
N ASP A 3 16.13 -0.23 -0.51
CA ASP A 3 15.78 0.76 0.52
C ASP A 3 15.96 2.22 0.07
N HIS A 4 16.93 2.47 -0.78
CA HIS A 4 17.10 3.79 -1.38
C HIS A 4 15.92 4.12 -2.32
N THR A 5 15.54 3.15 -3.17
CA THR A 5 14.37 3.29 -4.05
C THR A 5 13.08 3.52 -3.25
N ARG A 6 12.87 2.79 -2.14
CA ARG A 6 11.71 3.01 -1.25
C ARG A 6 11.71 4.42 -0.65
N ARG A 7 12.86 4.95 -0.25
CA ARG A 7 12.96 6.34 0.28
C ARG A 7 12.64 7.36 -0.79
N LEU A 8 13.18 7.19 -2.01
CA LEU A 8 12.90 8.09 -3.12
C LEU A 8 11.43 8.05 -3.53
N ASP A 9 10.81 6.87 -3.55
CA ASP A 9 9.38 6.71 -3.81
C ASP A 9 8.52 7.53 -2.83
N ARG A 10 8.81 7.46 -1.53
CA ARG A 10 8.08 8.23 -0.51
C ARG A 10 8.19 9.74 -0.73
N GLN A 11 9.35 10.20 -1.22
CA GLN A 11 9.64 11.62 -1.42
C GLN A 11 9.15 12.17 -2.77
N PHE A 12 9.35 11.41 -3.85
CA PHE A 12 9.21 11.92 -5.21
C PHE A 12 8.17 11.17 -6.05
N GLY A 13 7.60 10.07 -5.54
CA GLY A 13 6.74 9.16 -6.30
C GLY A 13 7.53 8.14 -7.13
N GLY A 14 6.82 7.12 -7.63
CA GLY A 14 7.44 5.89 -8.12
C GLY A 14 7.98 5.89 -9.55
N LEU A 15 7.49 6.76 -10.43
CA LEU A 15 7.77 6.64 -11.88
C LEU A 15 9.25 6.73 -12.24
N SER A 16 9.98 7.68 -11.64
CA SER A 16 11.41 7.86 -11.93
C SER A 16 12.29 6.70 -11.44
N GLN A 17 11.76 5.87 -10.56
CA GLN A 17 12.47 4.75 -9.94
C GLN A 17 12.16 3.40 -10.61
N LEU A 18 11.02 3.30 -11.30
CA LEU A 18 10.55 2.03 -11.85
C LEU A 18 11.48 1.46 -12.93
N ASP A 19 11.97 2.29 -13.83
CA ASP A 19 12.88 1.82 -14.90
C ASP A 19 14.24 1.37 -14.35
N GLN A 20 14.76 2.09 -13.35
CA GLN A 20 15.99 1.68 -12.66
C GLN A 20 15.79 0.36 -11.92
N LEU A 21 14.65 0.20 -11.27
CA LEU A 21 14.32 -1.02 -10.54
C LEU A 21 14.14 -2.21 -11.49
N ARG A 22 13.54 -2.00 -12.67
CA ARG A 22 13.43 -3.03 -13.73
C ARG A 22 14.81 -3.51 -14.20
N ALA A 23 15.74 -2.59 -14.46
CA ALA A 23 17.09 -2.96 -14.85
C ALA A 23 17.80 -3.80 -13.75
N GLN A 24 17.54 -3.50 -12.49
CA GLN A 24 18.06 -4.29 -11.36
C GLN A 24 17.42 -5.69 -11.27
N ILE A 25 16.10 -5.78 -11.48
CA ILE A 25 15.38 -7.06 -11.54
C ILE A 25 15.97 -7.95 -12.64
N ASP A 26 16.17 -7.41 -13.84
CA ASP A 26 16.74 -8.15 -14.98
C ASP A 26 18.18 -8.62 -14.68
N GLU A 27 18.96 -7.82 -13.95
CA GLU A 27 20.32 -8.22 -13.54
C GLU A 27 20.29 -9.36 -12.51
N VAL A 28 19.43 -9.28 -11.49
CA VAL A 28 19.29 -10.34 -10.48
C VAL A 28 18.77 -11.62 -11.13
N GLU A 29 17.82 -11.57 -12.05
CA GLU A 29 17.35 -12.74 -12.82
C GLU A 29 18.49 -13.40 -13.60
N ARG A 30 19.34 -12.61 -14.26
CA ARG A 30 20.52 -13.15 -14.96
C ARG A 30 21.49 -13.83 -14.01
N LEU A 31 21.77 -13.23 -12.85
CA LEU A 31 22.62 -13.85 -11.83
C LEU A 31 22.01 -15.15 -11.31
N LEU A 32 20.70 -15.17 -11.11
CA LEU A 32 19.97 -16.34 -10.61
C LEU A 32 20.07 -17.53 -11.57
N MET A 33 20.07 -17.28 -12.90
CA MET A 33 20.22 -18.36 -13.91
C MET A 33 21.53 -19.15 -13.76
N TYR A 34 22.59 -18.51 -13.28
CA TYR A 34 23.92 -19.14 -13.13
C TYR A 34 24.30 -19.44 -11.67
N ALA A 35 23.48 -19.02 -10.70
CA ALA A 35 23.77 -19.25 -9.31
C ALA A 35 23.66 -20.73 -8.96
N PRO A 36 24.65 -21.31 -8.22
CA PRO A 36 24.55 -22.66 -7.72
C PRO A 36 23.36 -22.81 -6.76
N ALA A 37 22.87 -24.05 -6.63
CA ALA A 37 21.75 -24.35 -5.72
C ALA A 37 22.23 -24.37 -4.24
N ASP A 38 22.52 -23.20 -3.72
CA ASP A 38 23.02 -22.99 -2.34
C ASP A 38 22.42 -21.71 -1.73
N GLY A 39 22.94 -21.30 -0.57
CA GLY A 39 22.50 -20.09 0.13
C GLY A 39 22.62 -18.80 -0.69
N GLN A 40 23.53 -18.74 -1.68
CA GLN A 40 23.64 -17.58 -2.57
C GLN A 40 22.42 -17.48 -3.49
N ARG A 41 21.94 -18.60 -4.01
CA ARG A 41 20.72 -18.65 -4.83
C ARG A 41 19.50 -18.20 -4.03
N THR A 42 19.34 -18.71 -2.80
CA THR A 42 18.28 -18.31 -1.87
C THR A 42 18.30 -16.79 -1.61
N ALA A 43 19.48 -16.21 -1.34
CA ALA A 43 19.62 -14.79 -1.10
C ALA A 43 19.26 -13.93 -2.33
N LEU A 44 19.70 -14.36 -3.53
CA LEU A 44 19.36 -13.68 -4.79
C LEU A 44 17.84 -13.76 -5.07
N ALA A 45 17.22 -14.92 -4.83
CA ALA A 45 15.78 -15.09 -4.98
C ALA A 45 15.00 -14.19 -3.99
N GLY A 46 15.44 -14.07 -2.75
CA GLY A 46 14.87 -13.13 -1.78
C GLY A 46 14.96 -11.68 -2.26
N ALA A 47 16.13 -11.26 -2.74
CA ALA A 47 16.32 -9.92 -3.29
C ALA A 47 15.44 -9.65 -4.54
N LEU A 48 15.28 -10.66 -5.41
CA LEU A 48 14.38 -10.59 -6.56
C LEU A 48 12.92 -10.44 -6.14
N ALA A 49 12.49 -11.19 -5.10
CA ALA A 49 11.14 -11.09 -4.56
C ALA A 49 10.83 -9.70 -4.03
N GLU A 50 11.73 -9.12 -3.23
CA GLU A 50 11.58 -7.76 -2.70
C GLU A 50 11.58 -6.69 -3.80
N ALA A 51 12.51 -6.77 -4.75
CA ALA A 51 12.59 -5.81 -5.85
C ALA A 51 11.34 -5.87 -6.72
N SER A 52 10.88 -7.07 -7.04
CA SER A 52 9.67 -7.29 -7.86
C SER A 52 8.40 -6.83 -7.13
N ALA A 53 8.25 -7.11 -5.83
CA ALA A 53 7.11 -6.60 -5.05
C ALA A 53 7.07 -5.07 -5.03
N LEU A 54 8.23 -4.41 -4.85
CA LEU A 54 8.33 -2.96 -4.94
C LEU A 54 7.99 -2.43 -6.33
N ALA A 55 8.46 -3.09 -7.40
CA ALA A 55 8.13 -2.69 -8.78
C ALA A 55 6.62 -2.83 -9.06
N GLY A 56 5.97 -3.87 -8.55
CA GLY A 56 4.52 -4.04 -8.62
C GLY A 56 3.77 -2.91 -7.92
N TRP A 57 4.21 -2.53 -6.72
CA TRP A 57 3.64 -1.39 -6.01
C TRP A 57 3.80 -0.06 -6.76
N LEU A 58 4.99 0.19 -7.34
CA LEU A 58 5.27 1.41 -8.11
C LEU A 58 4.44 1.48 -9.39
N ALA A 59 4.15 0.35 -10.02
CA ALA A 59 3.33 0.27 -11.23
C ALA A 59 1.84 0.62 -11.00
N LEU A 60 1.39 0.65 -9.74
CA LEU A 60 0.03 1.11 -9.40
C LEU A 60 -0.15 2.62 -9.56
N ASP A 61 0.90 3.43 -9.46
CA ASP A 61 0.78 4.89 -9.61
C ASP A 61 0.39 5.33 -11.01
N PRO A 62 1.04 4.84 -12.10
CA PRO A 62 0.57 5.07 -13.47
C PRO A 62 -0.67 4.23 -13.84
N ASP A 63 -1.24 3.47 -12.90
CA ASP A 63 -2.37 2.55 -13.08
C ASP A 63 -2.11 1.43 -14.11
N ASP A 64 -0.88 1.00 -14.23
CA ASP A 64 -0.50 -0.12 -15.08
C ASP A 64 -0.72 -1.45 -14.32
N HIS A 65 -2.00 -1.82 -14.22
CA HIS A 65 -2.42 -3.03 -13.51
C HIS A 65 -1.78 -4.30 -14.08
N ASP A 66 -1.59 -4.37 -15.39
CA ASP A 66 -0.96 -5.53 -16.05
C ASP A 66 0.51 -5.66 -15.64
N GLN A 67 1.25 -4.56 -15.58
CA GLN A 67 2.63 -4.58 -15.12
C GLN A 67 2.74 -4.83 -13.63
N ALA A 68 1.85 -4.22 -12.82
CA ALA A 68 1.77 -4.48 -11.39
C ALA A 68 1.57 -5.98 -11.12
N TRP A 69 0.63 -6.60 -11.82
CA TRP A 69 0.34 -8.03 -11.72
C TRP A 69 1.57 -8.89 -12.07
N ARG A 70 2.18 -8.66 -13.23
CA ARG A 70 3.38 -9.40 -13.64
C ARG A 70 4.52 -9.30 -12.63
N HIS A 71 4.73 -8.13 -12.05
CA HIS A 71 5.75 -7.93 -11.04
C HIS A 71 5.42 -8.67 -9.73
N HIS A 72 4.16 -8.68 -9.27
CA HIS A 72 3.78 -9.44 -8.09
C HIS A 72 3.84 -10.95 -8.31
N GLU A 73 3.45 -11.47 -9.49
CA GLU A 73 3.62 -12.88 -9.83
C GLU A 73 5.10 -13.30 -9.79
N ARG A 74 5.99 -12.46 -10.37
CA ARG A 74 7.46 -12.67 -10.28
C ARG A 74 7.92 -12.67 -8.81
N ALA A 75 7.43 -11.74 -8.00
CA ALA A 75 7.78 -11.67 -6.58
C ALA A 75 7.36 -12.95 -5.84
N LYS A 76 6.17 -13.46 -6.09
CA LYS A 76 5.67 -14.71 -5.49
C LYS A 76 6.48 -15.92 -5.93
N GLN A 77 6.86 -15.99 -7.20
CA GLN A 77 7.72 -17.07 -7.71
C GLN A 77 9.10 -17.03 -7.03
N ALA A 78 9.72 -15.86 -6.99
CA ALA A 78 11.03 -15.68 -6.36
C ALA A 78 10.98 -15.94 -4.83
N ALA A 79 9.90 -15.56 -4.16
CA ALA A 79 9.69 -15.84 -2.74
C ALA A 79 9.60 -17.36 -2.45
N ARG A 80 8.98 -18.14 -3.34
CA ARG A 80 8.96 -19.61 -3.24
C ARG A 80 10.36 -20.20 -3.44
N GLU A 81 11.13 -19.68 -4.41
CA GLU A 81 12.51 -20.09 -4.65
C GLU A 81 13.44 -19.72 -3.49
N ALA A 82 13.15 -18.63 -2.79
CA ALA A 82 13.85 -18.20 -1.57
C ALA A 82 13.42 -18.99 -0.32
N ASP A 83 12.45 -19.89 -0.43
CA ASP A 83 11.81 -20.60 0.70
C ASP A 83 11.37 -19.62 1.82
N SER A 84 10.77 -18.50 1.41
CA SER A 84 10.35 -17.43 2.32
C SER A 84 8.83 -17.24 2.33
N PRO A 85 8.10 -17.85 3.28
CA PRO A 85 6.67 -17.66 3.44
C PRO A 85 6.29 -16.18 3.68
N VAL A 86 7.14 -15.43 4.38
CA VAL A 86 6.93 -14.01 4.68
C VAL A 86 6.94 -13.16 3.41
N LEU A 87 7.94 -13.35 2.53
CA LEU A 87 7.98 -12.64 1.24
C LEU A 87 6.81 -13.05 0.34
N LEU A 88 6.45 -14.33 0.35
CA LEU A 88 5.29 -14.83 -0.41
C LEU A 88 3.99 -14.18 0.08
N ALA A 89 3.77 -14.16 1.39
CA ALA A 89 2.60 -13.53 1.99
C ALA A 89 2.53 -12.02 1.69
N HIS A 90 3.66 -11.33 1.83
CA HIS A 90 3.74 -9.89 1.53
C HIS A 90 3.42 -9.59 0.06
N ALA A 91 4.04 -10.31 -0.89
CA ALA A 91 3.78 -10.11 -2.31
C ALA A 91 2.32 -10.43 -2.69
N THR A 92 1.74 -11.49 -2.10
CA THR A 92 0.34 -11.88 -2.30
C THR A 92 -0.61 -10.81 -1.75
N ALA A 93 -0.34 -10.28 -0.56
CA ALA A 93 -1.15 -9.21 0.01
C ALA A 93 -1.05 -7.91 -0.78
N GLN A 94 0.14 -7.53 -1.25
CA GLN A 94 0.29 -6.34 -2.10
C GLN A 94 -0.44 -6.45 -3.44
N GLU A 95 -0.44 -7.62 -4.06
CA GLU A 95 -1.17 -7.86 -5.31
C GLU A 95 -2.68 -7.63 -5.16
N SER A 96 -3.25 -7.86 -3.97
CA SER A 96 -4.67 -7.63 -3.70
C SER A 96 -5.13 -6.20 -3.94
N PHE A 97 -4.23 -5.21 -3.80
CA PHE A 97 -4.55 -3.81 -4.09
C PHE A 97 -4.78 -3.53 -5.58
N ILE A 98 -4.31 -4.41 -6.49
CA ILE A 98 -4.69 -4.38 -7.90
C ILE A 98 -6.17 -4.72 -8.04
N LEU A 99 -6.63 -5.77 -7.34
CA LEU A 99 -8.03 -6.19 -7.35
C LEU A 99 -8.95 -5.10 -6.82
N VAL A 100 -8.54 -4.40 -5.75
CA VAL A 100 -9.27 -3.21 -5.27
C VAL A 100 -9.35 -2.13 -6.36
N GLY A 101 -8.26 -1.89 -7.10
CA GLY A 101 -8.23 -0.95 -8.22
C GLY A 101 -9.14 -1.34 -9.40
N LEU A 102 -9.40 -2.64 -9.56
CA LEU A 102 -10.28 -3.22 -10.57
C LEU A 102 -11.74 -3.42 -10.09
N ASP A 103 -12.09 -2.84 -8.94
CA ASP A 103 -13.42 -2.93 -8.31
C ASP A 103 -13.81 -4.39 -7.88
N ASP A 104 -12.82 -5.29 -7.68
CA ASP A 104 -13.01 -6.65 -7.14
C ASP A 104 -12.48 -6.77 -5.70
N ALA A 105 -13.06 -5.96 -4.81
CA ALA A 105 -12.64 -5.88 -3.42
C ALA A 105 -12.90 -7.18 -2.62
N ASP A 106 -13.91 -7.96 -2.98
CA ASP A 106 -14.18 -9.25 -2.33
C ASP A 106 -13.06 -10.27 -2.59
N SER A 107 -12.56 -10.32 -3.83
CA SER A 107 -11.40 -11.16 -4.15
C SER A 107 -10.15 -10.65 -3.44
N ALA A 108 -9.97 -9.34 -3.35
CA ALA A 108 -8.86 -8.73 -2.62
C ALA A 108 -8.86 -9.16 -1.14
N ALA A 109 -10.00 -9.06 -0.45
CA ALA A 109 -10.12 -9.45 0.96
C ALA A 109 -9.81 -10.95 1.17
N ARG A 110 -10.33 -11.84 0.29
CA ARG A 110 -10.00 -13.27 0.34
C ARG A 110 -8.52 -13.53 0.12
N GLN A 111 -7.89 -12.80 -0.79
CA GLN A 111 -6.46 -12.95 -1.09
C GLN A 111 -5.59 -12.53 0.10
N VAL A 112 -5.93 -11.43 0.80
CA VAL A 112 -5.20 -11.03 2.00
C VAL A 112 -5.45 -12.00 3.15
N ALA A 113 -6.67 -12.53 3.32
CA ALA A 113 -6.94 -13.57 4.30
C ALA A 113 -6.06 -14.82 4.05
N HIS A 114 -5.90 -15.23 2.78
CA HIS A 114 -4.96 -16.30 2.41
C HIS A 114 -3.50 -15.92 2.75
N SER A 115 -3.08 -14.68 2.50
CA SER A 115 -1.74 -14.20 2.83
C SER A 115 -1.44 -14.29 4.33
N ARG A 116 -2.41 -14.01 5.19
CA ARG A 116 -2.26 -14.16 6.65
C ARG A 116 -1.97 -15.63 7.03
N ALA A 117 -2.64 -16.58 6.37
CA ALA A 117 -2.39 -18.01 6.60
C ALA A 117 -1.01 -18.46 6.09
N LEU A 118 -0.49 -17.88 4.99
CA LEU A 118 0.84 -18.17 4.46
C LEU A 118 1.96 -17.72 5.43
N ALA A 119 1.73 -16.63 6.19
CA ALA A 119 2.70 -16.08 7.13
C ALA A 119 2.51 -16.58 8.56
N ASP A 120 1.75 -17.65 8.77
CA ASP A 120 1.54 -18.23 10.11
C ASP A 120 2.89 -18.58 10.75
N GLY A 121 3.09 -18.14 12.00
CA GLY A 121 4.39 -18.21 12.69
C GLY A 121 5.39 -17.12 12.32
N GLY A 122 5.03 -16.13 11.49
CA GLY A 122 5.84 -14.94 11.21
C GLY A 122 5.98 -14.01 12.41
N SER A 123 6.81 -12.96 12.26
CA SER A 123 6.99 -11.95 13.31
C SER A 123 5.70 -11.17 13.59
N ALA A 124 5.61 -10.57 14.79
CA ALA A 124 4.48 -9.69 15.16
C ALA A 124 4.29 -8.53 14.17
N LEU A 125 5.38 -7.97 13.62
CA LEU A 125 5.32 -6.92 12.60
C LEU A 125 4.67 -7.41 11.30
N VAL A 126 5.01 -8.62 10.83
CA VAL A 126 4.39 -9.25 9.66
C VAL A 126 2.89 -9.43 9.88
N SER A 127 2.53 -10.00 11.03
CA SER A 127 1.14 -10.27 11.39
C SER A 127 0.32 -8.97 11.50
N ALA A 128 0.89 -7.92 12.12
CA ALA A 128 0.28 -6.60 12.22
C ALA A 128 0.07 -5.97 10.83
N TRP A 129 1.08 -6.02 9.96
CA TRP A 129 1.00 -5.46 8.61
C TRP A 129 -0.06 -6.17 7.77
N LEU A 130 -0.10 -7.50 7.82
CA LEU A 130 -1.11 -8.29 7.09
C LEU A 130 -2.52 -8.08 7.64
N ALA A 131 -2.68 -7.89 8.95
CA ALA A 131 -3.96 -7.54 9.56
C ALA A 131 -4.45 -6.16 9.07
N ALA A 132 -3.56 -5.15 9.02
CA ALA A 132 -3.88 -3.83 8.49
C ALA A 132 -4.26 -3.87 7.00
N ALA A 133 -3.50 -4.63 6.18
CA ALA A 133 -3.84 -4.84 4.77
C ALA A 133 -5.20 -5.52 4.59
N HIS A 134 -5.54 -6.48 5.48
CA HIS A 134 -6.86 -7.12 5.48
C HIS A 134 -7.96 -6.11 5.83
N GLY A 135 -7.74 -5.24 6.81
CA GLY A 135 -8.67 -4.16 7.16
C GLY A 135 -8.98 -3.24 5.98
N GLU A 136 -7.96 -2.83 5.22
CA GLU A 136 -8.17 -2.01 4.01
C GLU A 136 -9.01 -2.72 2.94
N THR A 137 -8.73 -3.98 2.68
CA THR A 137 -9.48 -4.74 1.65
C THR A 137 -10.90 -5.06 2.09
N LEU A 138 -11.14 -5.32 3.38
CA LEU A 138 -12.47 -5.49 3.95
C LEU A 138 -13.29 -4.19 3.89
N ALA A 139 -12.67 -3.04 4.16
CA ALA A 139 -13.34 -1.75 4.01
C ALA A 139 -13.72 -1.48 2.55
N ALA A 140 -12.82 -1.78 1.62
CA ALA A 140 -13.09 -1.66 0.19
C ALA A 140 -14.26 -2.53 -0.27
N SER A 141 -14.47 -3.71 0.35
CA SER A 141 -15.64 -4.58 0.10
C SER A 141 -16.90 -4.20 0.90
N GLY A 142 -16.87 -3.07 1.63
CA GLY A 142 -18.01 -2.59 2.42
C GLY A 142 -18.20 -3.26 3.78
N ASN A 143 -17.29 -4.14 4.20
CA ASN A 143 -17.37 -4.90 5.45
C ASN A 143 -16.75 -4.09 6.62
N ARG A 144 -17.44 -3.00 7.04
CA ARG A 144 -16.95 -2.05 8.05
C ARG A 144 -16.49 -2.72 9.36
N ASP A 145 -17.34 -3.54 9.94
CA ASP A 145 -17.09 -4.09 11.29
C ASP A 145 -15.92 -5.08 11.29
N ASP A 146 -15.80 -5.88 10.23
CA ASP A 146 -14.64 -6.77 10.05
C ASP A 146 -13.36 -5.98 9.76
N ALA A 147 -13.46 -4.89 9.01
CA ALA A 147 -12.34 -4.00 8.76
C ALA A 147 -11.80 -3.38 10.06
N LEU A 148 -12.68 -2.85 10.91
CA LEU A 148 -12.29 -2.27 12.19
C LEU A 148 -11.66 -3.32 13.12
N ARG A 149 -12.22 -4.53 13.19
CA ARG A 149 -11.61 -5.63 13.95
C ARG A 149 -10.22 -5.99 13.44
N ALA A 150 -10.03 -6.01 12.13
CA ALA A 150 -8.71 -6.28 11.55
C ALA A 150 -7.68 -5.19 11.89
N PHE A 151 -8.09 -3.92 11.98
CA PHE A 151 -7.21 -2.83 12.45
C PHE A 151 -6.95 -2.90 13.96
N ASP A 152 -7.92 -3.30 14.77
CA ASP A 152 -7.72 -3.54 16.19
C ASP A 152 -6.75 -4.69 16.44
N ASP A 153 -6.84 -5.78 15.66
CA ASP A 153 -5.85 -6.87 15.62
C ASP A 153 -4.46 -6.34 15.25
N ALA A 154 -4.38 -5.51 14.19
CA ALA A 154 -3.11 -4.93 13.75
C ALA A 154 -2.45 -4.09 14.85
N GLN A 155 -3.23 -3.26 15.54
CA GLN A 155 -2.76 -2.43 16.65
C GLN A 155 -2.27 -3.28 17.84
N ALA A 156 -3.00 -4.34 18.17
CA ALA A 156 -2.65 -5.24 19.27
C ALA A 156 -1.37 -6.05 18.98
N LEU A 157 -1.13 -6.38 17.70
CA LEU A 157 0.04 -7.13 17.25
C LEU A 157 1.27 -6.23 16.99
N LEU A 158 1.07 -4.91 16.85
CA LEU A 158 2.15 -3.99 16.48
C LEU A 158 3.21 -3.94 17.59
N PRO A 159 4.48 -4.29 17.29
CA PRO A 159 5.54 -4.18 18.27
C PRO A 159 5.83 -2.72 18.65
N SER A 160 6.38 -2.48 19.83
CA SER A 160 6.76 -1.13 20.30
C SER A 160 7.81 -0.47 19.41
N ASP A 161 8.70 -1.26 18.79
CA ASP A 161 9.58 -0.82 17.70
C ASP A 161 9.13 -1.53 16.41
N PRO A 162 8.36 -0.83 15.53
CA PRO A 162 7.81 -1.41 14.31
C PRO A 162 8.81 -1.40 13.14
N VAL A 163 10.10 -1.47 13.43
CA VAL A 163 11.18 -1.56 12.45
C VAL A 163 11.94 -2.87 12.65
N ASP A 164 12.01 -3.67 11.60
CA ASP A 164 12.80 -4.91 11.58
C ASP A 164 13.82 -4.82 10.42
N PRO A 165 15.14 -4.76 10.73
CA PRO A 165 16.17 -4.72 9.69
C PRO A 165 16.17 -5.94 8.76
N ALA A 166 15.65 -7.08 9.22
CA ALA A 166 15.51 -8.29 8.41
C ALA A 166 14.30 -8.22 7.46
N LEU A 167 13.37 -7.28 7.70
CA LEU A 167 12.15 -7.07 6.93
C LEU A 167 12.05 -5.61 6.41
N PRO A 168 13.05 -5.11 5.67
CA PRO A 168 13.12 -3.69 5.30
C PRO A 168 11.97 -3.25 4.37
N PHE A 169 11.25 -4.20 3.81
CA PHE A 169 10.07 -3.97 2.98
C PHE A 169 8.80 -3.70 3.80
N LEU A 170 8.77 -4.05 5.09
CA LEU A 170 7.64 -3.75 5.96
C LEU A 170 7.84 -2.41 6.66
N PHE A 171 6.80 -1.61 6.66
CA PHE A 171 6.76 -0.35 7.39
C PHE A 171 5.34 -0.11 7.92
N LEU A 172 5.21 -0.06 9.23
CA LEU A 172 3.94 0.21 9.91
C LEU A 172 4.10 1.17 11.10
N GLY A 173 5.22 1.89 11.16
CA GLY A 173 5.54 2.77 12.27
C GLY A 173 4.87 4.14 12.21
N GLY A 174 4.86 4.84 13.35
CA GLY A 174 4.28 6.17 13.51
C GLY A 174 2.79 6.18 13.16
N SER A 175 2.34 7.25 12.52
CA SER A 175 0.94 7.42 12.08
C SER A 175 0.54 6.57 10.86
N HIS A 176 1.34 5.58 10.48
CA HIS A 176 1.06 4.79 9.26
C HIS A 176 -0.18 3.91 9.42
N LEU A 177 -0.33 3.25 10.57
CA LEU A 177 -1.52 2.44 10.85
C LEU A 177 -2.77 3.30 10.97
N ASP A 178 -2.67 4.47 11.63
CA ASP A 178 -3.79 5.42 11.74
C ASP A 178 -4.24 5.93 10.37
N ARG A 179 -3.29 6.18 9.47
CA ARG A 179 -3.58 6.55 8.08
C ARG A 179 -4.34 5.45 7.34
N TRP A 180 -3.95 4.20 7.50
CA TRP A 180 -4.65 3.07 6.87
C TRP A 180 -6.04 2.89 7.44
N ARG A 181 -6.19 2.96 8.77
CA ARG A 181 -7.50 2.93 9.44
C ARG A 181 -8.39 4.09 8.98
N GLY A 182 -7.84 5.30 8.90
CA GLY A 182 -8.56 6.48 8.41
C GLY A 182 -8.99 6.35 6.95
N ASN A 183 -8.16 5.77 6.07
CA ASN A 183 -8.53 5.45 4.68
C ASN A 183 -9.71 4.47 4.66
N ALA A 184 -9.65 3.40 5.44
CA ALA A 184 -10.72 2.40 5.54
C ALA A 184 -12.04 3.03 6.02
N LEU A 185 -12.00 3.87 7.06
CA LEU A 185 -13.16 4.61 7.55
C LEU A 185 -13.74 5.55 6.49
N ALA A 186 -12.88 6.25 5.74
CA ALA A 186 -13.32 7.13 4.65
C ALA A 186 -14.02 6.36 3.52
N GLN A 187 -13.56 5.15 3.20
CA GLN A 187 -14.17 4.29 2.20
C GLN A 187 -15.59 3.83 2.58
N VAL A 188 -15.83 3.59 3.87
CA VAL A 188 -17.16 3.20 4.37
C VAL A 188 -18.02 4.41 4.77
N GLY A 189 -17.55 5.64 4.55
CA GLY A 189 -18.29 6.88 4.82
C GLY A 189 -18.40 7.22 6.30
N ASP A 190 -17.52 6.71 7.16
CA ASP A 190 -17.53 6.97 8.59
C ASP A 190 -16.93 8.36 8.91
N ALA A 191 -17.62 9.12 9.75
CA ALA A 191 -17.19 10.47 10.14
C ALA A 191 -15.89 10.48 10.96
N GLU A 192 -15.56 9.40 11.70
CA GLU A 192 -14.31 9.26 12.45
C GLU A 192 -13.08 9.32 11.55
N ALA A 193 -13.23 9.03 10.24
CA ALA A 193 -12.15 9.16 9.26
C ALA A 193 -11.50 10.54 9.28
N ILE A 194 -12.28 11.61 9.49
CA ILE A 194 -11.78 12.99 9.45
C ILE A 194 -10.75 13.22 10.55
N ASP A 195 -11.06 12.83 11.79
CA ASP A 195 -10.16 13.03 12.92
C ASP A 195 -8.89 12.17 12.78
N GLN A 196 -9.04 10.89 12.40
CA GLN A 196 -7.93 9.97 12.17
C GLN A 196 -6.98 10.48 11.07
N LEU A 197 -7.53 10.86 9.92
CA LEU A 197 -6.73 11.32 8.78
C LEU A 197 -6.10 12.70 9.04
N THR A 198 -6.80 13.60 9.77
CA THR A 198 -6.26 14.90 10.14
C THR A 198 -5.09 14.76 11.11
N GLY A 199 -5.21 13.87 12.12
CA GLY A 199 -4.12 13.54 13.03
C GLY A 199 -2.93 12.94 12.28
N ALA A 200 -3.15 11.95 11.42
CA ALA A 200 -2.11 11.35 10.62
C ALA A 200 -1.42 12.35 9.67
N LEU A 201 -2.17 13.31 9.11
CA LEU A 201 -1.61 14.36 8.26
C LEU A 201 -0.72 15.35 9.03
N ALA A 202 -1.10 15.66 10.27
CA ALA A 202 -0.33 16.56 11.13
C ALA A 202 1.03 15.97 11.54
N GLU A 203 1.09 14.65 11.73
CA GLU A 203 2.30 13.93 12.10
C GLU A 203 3.17 13.54 10.89
N LEU A 204 2.62 13.64 9.68
CA LEU A 204 3.31 13.18 8.47
C LEU A 204 4.51 14.09 8.15
N PRO A 205 5.73 13.52 7.99
CA PRO A 205 6.87 14.32 7.56
C PRO A 205 6.59 15.04 6.22
N ALA A 206 6.95 16.33 6.14
CA ALA A 206 6.71 17.15 4.96
C ALA A 206 7.33 16.58 3.67
N SER A 207 8.40 15.78 3.81
CA SER A 207 9.08 15.11 2.70
C SER A 207 8.32 13.90 2.14
N TRP A 208 7.26 13.42 2.81
CA TRP A 208 6.49 12.24 2.37
C TRP A 208 5.33 12.64 1.44
N VAL A 209 5.70 13.19 0.31
CA VAL A 209 4.77 13.82 -0.64
C VAL A 209 3.72 12.85 -1.18
N ARG A 210 4.12 11.60 -1.49
CA ARG A 210 3.20 10.56 -1.96
C ARG A 210 2.13 10.22 -0.90
N ALA A 211 2.54 10.02 0.35
CA ALA A 211 1.61 9.72 1.44
C ALA A 211 0.65 10.90 1.69
N ARG A 212 1.17 12.15 1.62
CA ARG A 212 0.36 13.37 1.73
C ARG A 212 -0.71 13.44 0.66
N ALA A 213 -0.38 13.13 -0.61
CA ALA A 213 -1.36 13.10 -1.69
C ALA A 213 -2.51 12.13 -1.38
N GLY A 214 -2.18 10.90 -0.94
CA GLY A 214 -3.19 9.89 -0.56
C GLY A 214 -4.08 10.36 0.59
N LEU A 215 -3.49 10.86 1.68
CA LEU A 215 -4.24 11.39 2.84
C LEU A 215 -5.22 12.50 2.47
N LEU A 216 -4.80 13.43 1.61
CA LEU A 216 -5.66 14.52 1.16
C LEU A 216 -6.80 14.02 0.27
N VAL A 217 -6.59 12.98 -0.53
CA VAL A 217 -7.67 12.31 -1.27
C VAL A 217 -8.65 11.68 -0.29
N ASP A 218 -8.17 10.94 0.68
CA ASP A 218 -9.01 10.27 1.69
C ASP A 218 -9.83 11.28 2.50
N LEU A 219 -9.22 12.40 2.91
CA LEU A 219 -9.93 13.52 3.56
C LEU A 219 -11.01 14.13 2.64
N ALA A 220 -10.73 14.29 1.35
CA ALA A 220 -11.73 14.79 0.41
C ALA A 220 -12.95 13.86 0.35
N TYR A 221 -12.76 12.55 0.35
CA TYR A 221 -13.83 11.56 0.40
C TYR A 221 -14.59 11.61 1.73
N ALA A 222 -13.88 11.65 2.87
CA ALA A 222 -14.50 11.72 4.19
C ALA A 222 -15.36 12.98 4.37
N TYR A 223 -14.85 14.15 3.93
CA TYR A 223 -15.63 15.39 3.97
C TYR A 223 -16.82 15.39 3.00
N ALA A 224 -16.67 14.75 1.83
CA ALA A 224 -17.79 14.61 0.91
C ALA A 224 -18.90 13.72 1.49
N ALA A 225 -18.54 12.59 2.09
CA ALA A 225 -19.46 11.67 2.75
C ALA A 225 -20.23 12.32 3.93
N THR A 226 -19.58 13.23 4.67
CA THR A 226 -20.19 13.96 5.78
C THR A 226 -20.92 15.25 5.36
N GLY A 227 -21.02 15.52 4.04
CA GLY A 227 -21.75 16.68 3.52
C GLY A 227 -20.96 18.00 3.53
N ASN A 228 -19.72 18.01 3.95
CA ASN A 228 -18.87 19.21 3.98
C ASN A 228 -18.20 19.45 2.62
N ARG A 229 -18.99 20.01 1.68
CA ARG A 229 -18.57 20.28 0.30
C ARG A 229 -17.32 21.15 0.20
N ASP A 230 -17.23 22.21 0.99
CA ASP A 230 -16.14 23.20 0.88
C ASP A 230 -14.80 22.59 1.30
N ALA A 231 -14.79 21.86 2.41
CA ALA A 231 -13.62 21.12 2.86
C ALA A 231 -13.23 20.02 1.85
N ALA A 232 -14.20 19.25 1.32
CA ALA A 232 -13.94 18.24 0.30
C ALA A 232 -13.26 18.85 -0.94
N ILE A 233 -13.74 19.99 -1.44
CA ILE A 233 -13.16 20.69 -2.59
C ILE A 233 -11.74 21.20 -2.26
N SER A 234 -11.53 21.74 -1.06
CA SER A 234 -10.22 22.27 -0.63
C SER A 234 -9.17 21.16 -0.65
N HIS A 235 -9.44 20.05 0.04
CA HIS A 235 -8.53 18.90 0.06
C HIS A 235 -8.33 18.26 -1.31
N ALA A 236 -9.39 18.12 -2.11
CA ALA A 236 -9.29 17.61 -3.46
C ALA A 236 -8.39 18.46 -4.37
N ARG A 237 -8.44 19.79 -4.24
CA ARG A 237 -7.56 20.71 -5.00
C ARG A 237 -6.10 20.56 -4.61
N GLU A 238 -5.81 20.51 -3.30
CA GLU A 238 -4.45 20.32 -2.80
C GLU A 238 -3.92 18.95 -3.24
N ALA A 239 -4.69 17.87 -3.05
CA ALA A 239 -4.35 16.52 -3.47
C ALA A 239 -4.04 16.45 -4.98
N ARG A 240 -4.88 17.08 -5.81
CA ARG A 240 -4.70 17.12 -7.28
C ARG A 240 -3.41 17.83 -7.69
N SER A 241 -3.05 18.90 -7.00
CA SER A 241 -1.79 19.62 -7.25
C SER A 241 -0.59 18.71 -6.99
N ILE A 242 -0.59 18.02 -5.84
CA ILE A 242 0.50 17.12 -5.46
C ILE A 242 0.52 15.88 -6.40
N ALA A 243 -0.63 15.28 -6.67
CA ALA A 243 -0.73 14.10 -7.55
C ALA A 243 -0.14 14.37 -8.95
N ARG A 244 -0.38 15.57 -9.51
CA ARG A 244 0.23 15.99 -10.77
C ARG A 244 1.74 16.16 -10.66
N GLN A 245 2.23 16.71 -9.55
CA GLN A 245 3.66 16.91 -9.33
C GLN A 245 4.44 15.58 -9.26
N ILE A 246 3.83 14.54 -8.68
CA ILE A 246 4.45 13.21 -8.54
C ILE A 246 4.01 12.22 -9.63
N ASN A 247 3.25 12.66 -10.63
CA ASN A 247 2.72 11.85 -11.72
C ASN A 247 1.93 10.62 -11.23
N SER A 248 1.07 10.81 -10.22
CA SER A 248 0.22 9.74 -9.69
C SER A 248 -1.16 9.74 -10.38
N ASP A 249 -1.29 9.02 -11.48
CA ASP A 249 -2.57 8.84 -12.19
C ASP A 249 -3.61 8.13 -11.32
N ARG A 250 -3.16 7.22 -10.44
CA ARG A 250 -4.01 6.56 -9.44
C ARG A 250 -4.75 7.59 -8.59
N GLN A 251 -4.06 8.58 -8.02
CA GLN A 251 -4.70 9.59 -7.18
C GLN A 251 -5.57 10.56 -8.00
N LEU A 252 -5.16 10.89 -9.22
CA LEU A 252 -5.98 11.71 -10.12
C LEU A 252 -7.30 11.03 -10.45
N ARG A 253 -7.31 9.73 -10.77
CA ARG A 253 -8.53 8.98 -11.03
C ARG A 253 -9.42 8.84 -9.80
N ARG A 254 -8.85 8.61 -8.63
CA ARG A 254 -9.63 8.64 -7.38
C ARG A 254 -10.36 9.99 -7.24
N LEU A 255 -9.69 11.11 -7.47
CA LEU A 255 -10.30 12.44 -7.41
C LEU A 255 -11.34 12.68 -8.49
N ASP A 256 -11.21 12.07 -9.67
CA ASP A 256 -12.20 12.19 -10.76
C ASP A 256 -13.49 11.39 -10.47
N ARG A 257 -13.39 10.35 -9.63
CA ARG A 257 -14.54 9.58 -9.12
C ARG A 257 -15.19 10.20 -7.88
N LEU A 258 -14.62 11.28 -7.31
CA LEU A 258 -15.17 11.92 -6.11
C LEU A 258 -16.52 12.58 -6.39
N ILE A 259 -17.56 12.11 -5.72
CA ILE A 259 -18.91 12.70 -5.79
C ILE A 259 -19.03 13.75 -4.69
N LEU A 260 -19.21 15.00 -5.09
CA LEU A 260 -19.39 16.08 -4.14
C LEU A 260 -20.86 16.21 -3.71
N PRO A 261 -21.13 16.44 -2.41
CA PRO A 261 -22.50 16.69 -1.97
C PRO A 261 -23.07 17.97 -2.62
N PRO A 262 -24.40 18.12 -2.70
CA PRO A 262 -25.03 19.32 -3.26
C PRO A 262 -24.54 20.58 -2.52
N GLY A 263 -24.36 21.68 -3.24
CA GLY A 263 -24.08 22.97 -2.62
C GLY A 263 -25.25 23.41 -1.73
N LYS A 264 -24.96 24.19 -0.69
CA LYS A 264 -26.04 24.83 0.07
C LYS A 264 -26.84 25.69 -0.93
N ALA A 265 -28.17 25.45 -1.01
CA ALA A 265 -29.04 26.37 -1.73
C ALA A 265 -28.87 27.77 -1.13
N ALA A 266 -28.58 28.74 -1.98
CA ALA A 266 -28.43 30.13 -1.58
C ALA A 266 -29.79 30.71 -1.16
#